data_7f748a339c068ec883b6268528f512cc
#
_entry.id   7f748a339c068ec883b6268528f512cc
#
_cell.length_a   1.000
_cell.length_b   1.000
_cell.length_c   1.000
_cell.angle_alpha   90.00
_cell.angle_beta   90.00
_cell.angle_gamma   90.00
#
_symmetry.space_group_name_H-M   'P 1'
#
loop_
_entity.id
_entity.type
_entity.pdbx_description
1 polymer ?
#
loop_
_entity_poly.entity_id
_entity_poly.type
_entity_poly.pdbx_seq_one_letter_code
_entity_poly.pdbx_strand_id
1 'polypeptide(L)' 'MTIDERLDRLTERHEALTQSVELIAQMTRDNARQIADHTRQIGALREAATTLLQIAQIHENRISGLEQGGQ' A
#
# COMPACT_ATOMS: atom_id res chain seq x y z
N MET A 1 43.74 -25.16 0.85
CA MET A 1 42.50 -25.13 0.10
C MET A 1 42.77 -25.39 -1.37
N THR A 2 42.19 -26.44 -1.92
CA THR A 2 42.36 -26.76 -3.32
C THR A 2 41.43 -25.93 -4.20
N ILE A 3 41.68 -25.90 -5.49
CA ILE A 3 40.86 -25.22 -6.47
C ILE A 3 39.45 -25.85 -6.49
N ASP A 4 39.35 -27.16 -6.38
CA ASP A 4 38.06 -27.87 -6.35
C ASP A 4 37.22 -27.43 -5.12
N GLU A 5 37.84 -27.32 -3.95
CA GLU A 5 37.16 -26.85 -2.75
C GLU A 5 36.66 -25.40 -2.89
N ARG A 6 37.44 -24.55 -3.54
CA ARG A 6 37.04 -23.15 -3.82
C ARG A 6 35.86 -23.12 -4.79
N LEU A 7 35.89 -23.94 -5.81
CA LEU A 7 34.79 -24.02 -6.77
C LEU A 7 33.51 -24.49 -6.11
N ASP A 8 33.61 -25.51 -5.23
CA ASP A 8 32.46 -25.98 -4.47
C ASP A 8 31.84 -24.90 -3.61
N ARG A 9 32.67 -24.12 -2.91
CA ARG A 9 32.20 -23.00 -2.10
C ARG A 9 31.57 -21.90 -2.93
N LEU A 10 32.15 -21.60 -4.08
CA LEU A 10 31.58 -20.63 -5.00
C LEU A 10 30.22 -21.07 -5.52
N THR A 11 30.10 -22.36 -5.84
CA THR A 11 28.83 -22.94 -6.29
C THR A 11 27.78 -22.82 -5.20
N GLU A 12 28.11 -23.18 -3.96
CA GLU A 12 27.19 -23.06 -2.82
C GLU A 12 26.73 -21.61 -2.59
N ARG A 13 27.67 -20.67 -2.65
CA ARG A 13 27.35 -19.25 -2.51
C ARG A 13 26.48 -18.78 -3.65
N HIS A 14 26.74 -19.24 -4.87
CA HIS A 14 25.94 -18.86 -6.02
C HIS A 14 24.51 -19.36 -5.89
N GLU A 15 24.34 -20.60 -5.45
CA GLU A 15 23.01 -21.17 -5.21
C GLU A 15 22.26 -20.39 -4.12
N ALA A 16 22.95 -20.04 -3.03
CA ALA A 16 22.36 -19.26 -1.94
C ALA A 16 21.93 -17.88 -2.42
N LEU A 17 22.76 -17.22 -3.24
CA LEU A 17 22.43 -15.92 -3.83
C LEU A 17 21.25 -16.02 -4.78
N THR A 18 21.18 -17.07 -5.59
CA THR A 18 20.07 -17.31 -6.50
C THR A 18 18.76 -17.44 -5.73
N GLN A 19 18.76 -18.21 -4.64
CA GLN A 19 17.59 -18.36 -3.78
C GLN A 19 17.18 -17.04 -3.13
N SER A 20 18.16 -16.24 -2.69
CA SER A 20 17.90 -14.91 -2.11
C SER A 20 17.29 -13.97 -3.14
N VAL A 21 17.78 -13.97 -4.37
CA VAL A 21 17.25 -13.15 -5.45
C VAL A 21 15.80 -13.56 -5.77
N GLU A 22 15.52 -14.86 -5.83
CA GLU A 22 14.17 -15.37 -6.05
C GLU A 22 13.22 -14.91 -4.94
N LEU A 23 13.66 -14.98 -3.69
CA LEU A 23 12.86 -14.55 -2.55
C LEU A 23 12.59 -13.05 -2.62
N ILE A 24 13.61 -12.24 -2.94
CA ILE A 24 13.47 -10.79 -3.11
C ILE A 24 12.48 -10.48 -4.24
N ALA A 25 12.54 -11.21 -5.34
CA ALA A 25 11.60 -11.04 -6.45
C ALA A 25 10.16 -11.31 -6.02
N GLN A 26 9.93 -12.35 -5.22
CA GLN A 26 8.60 -12.65 -4.67
C GLN A 26 8.12 -11.55 -3.74
N MET A 27 8.99 -11.09 -2.83
CA MET A 27 8.68 -10.02 -1.89
C MET A 27 8.35 -8.73 -2.61
N THR A 28 9.08 -8.43 -3.69
CA THR A 28 8.82 -7.24 -4.50
C THR A 28 7.45 -7.30 -5.15
N ARG A 29 7.05 -8.47 -5.66
CA ARG A 29 5.72 -8.67 -6.24
C ARG A 29 4.63 -8.54 -5.19
N ASP A 30 4.84 -9.11 -4.01
CA ASP A 30 3.88 -9.02 -2.91
C ASP A 30 3.73 -7.57 -2.44
N ASN A 31 4.84 -6.84 -2.33
CA ASN A 31 4.82 -5.42 -1.99
C ASN A 31 4.05 -4.60 -3.03
N ALA A 32 4.24 -4.90 -4.31
CA ALA A 32 3.50 -4.22 -5.38
C ALA A 32 1.99 -4.44 -5.26
N ARG A 33 1.57 -5.65 -4.92
CA ARG A 33 0.14 -5.94 -4.67
C ARG A 33 -0.39 -5.18 -3.47
N GLN A 34 0.36 -5.15 -2.38
CA GLN A 34 -0.03 -4.40 -1.19
C GLN A 34 -0.16 -2.91 -1.48
N ILE A 35 0.76 -2.35 -2.25
CA ILE A 35 0.71 -0.94 -2.65
C ILE A 35 -0.55 -0.69 -3.50
N ALA A 36 -0.86 -1.58 -4.44
CA ALA A 36 -2.06 -1.45 -5.26
C ALA A 36 -3.34 -1.50 -4.41
N ASP A 37 -3.39 -2.41 -3.43
CA ASP A 37 -4.53 -2.52 -2.50
C ASP A 37 -4.65 -1.28 -1.63
N HIS A 38 -3.55 -0.78 -1.08
CA HIS A 38 -3.53 0.44 -0.29
C HIS A 38 -3.99 1.64 -1.11
N THR A 39 -3.57 1.75 -2.36
CA THR A 39 -3.99 2.83 -3.25
C THR A 39 -5.49 2.82 -3.45
N ARG A 40 -6.08 1.64 -3.63
CA ARG A 40 -7.55 1.50 -3.74
C ARG A 40 -8.24 1.91 -2.45
N GLN A 41 -7.72 1.49 -1.30
CA GLN A 41 -8.28 1.86 0.00
C GLN A 41 -8.21 3.36 0.24
N ILE A 42 -7.10 4.00 -0.11
CA ILE A 42 -6.94 5.44 -0.01
C ILE A 42 -7.97 6.16 -0.89
N GLY A 43 -8.18 5.67 -2.12
CA GLY A 43 -9.18 6.20 -3.02
C GLY A 43 -10.58 6.13 -2.42
N ALA A 44 -10.95 4.96 -1.85
CA ALA A 44 -12.24 4.77 -1.19
C ALA A 44 -12.39 5.69 0.01
N LEU A 45 -11.34 5.88 0.81
CA LEU A 45 -11.35 6.79 1.96
C LEU A 45 -11.52 8.23 1.53
N ARG A 46 -10.89 8.64 0.44
CA ARG A 46 -11.05 9.98 -0.10
C ARG A 46 -12.50 10.23 -0.55
N GLU A 47 -13.09 9.28 -1.23
CA GLU A 47 -14.49 9.37 -1.65
C GLU A 47 -15.40 9.48 -0.44
N ALA A 48 -15.18 8.66 0.58
CA ALA A 48 -15.96 8.70 1.82
C ALA A 48 -15.79 10.05 2.52
N ALA A 49 -14.58 10.59 2.59
CA ALA A 49 -14.30 11.88 3.20
C ALA A 49 -15.00 13.01 2.44
N THR A 50 -14.98 12.96 1.11
CA THR A 50 -15.66 13.95 0.28
C THR A 50 -17.17 13.90 0.52
N THR A 51 -17.75 12.71 0.58
CA THR A 51 -19.18 12.52 0.86
C THR A 51 -19.53 13.06 2.24
N LEU A 52 -18.72 12.77 3.25
CA LEU A 52 -18.94 13.29 4.61
C LEU A 52 -18.88 14.81 4.67
N LEU A 53 -17.95 15.42 3.94
CA LEU A 53 -17.87 16.88 3.85
C LEU A 53 -19.12 17.47 3.21
N GLN A 54 -19.64 16.85 2.15
CA GLN A 54 -20.87 17.28 1.49
C GLN A 54 -22.05 17.21 2.44
N ILE A 55 -22.15 16.10 3.18
CA ILE A 55 -23.21 15.91 4.18
C ILE A 55 -23.10 16.97 5.28
N ALA A 56 -21.91 17.23 5.77
CA ALA A 56 -21.68 18.25 6.79
C ALA A 56 -22.07 19.63 6.30
N GLN A 57 -21.77 19.97 5.05
CA GLN A 57 -22.16 21.25 4.46
C GLN A 57 -23.68 21.37 4.34
N ILE A 58 -24.36 20.31 3.92
CA ILE A 58 -25.82 20.29 3.84
C ILE A 58 -26.42 20.49 5.22
N HIS A 59 -25.91 19.81 6.25
CA HIS A 59 -26.37 19.96 7.62
C HIS A 59 -26.17 21.38 8.12
N GLU A 60 -25.00 21.96 7.88
CA GLU A 60 -24.70 23.33 8.27
C GLU A 60 -25.64 24.32 7.61
N ASN A 61 -25.90 24.17 6.33
CA ASN A 61 -26.83 25.02 5.59
C ASN A 61 -28.25 24.87 6.12
N ARG A 62 -28.67 23.64 6.49
CA ARG A 62 -29.99 23.41 7.10
C ARG A 62 -30.10 24.10 8.47
N ILE A 63 -29.06 23.98 9.28
CA ILE A 63 -29.02 24.64 10.60
C ILE A 63 -29.09 26.15 10.44
N SER A 64 -28.29 26.70 9.53
CA SER A 64 -28.34 28.14 9.25
C SER A 64 -29.71 28.60 8.75
N GLY A 65 -30.33 27.78 7.86
CA GLY A 65 -31.68 28.06 7.37
C GLY A 65 -32.72 28.03 8.47
N LEU A 66 -32.62 27.06 9.40
CA LEU A 66 -33.52 26.95 10.55
C LEU A 66 -33.35 28.13 11.52
N GLU A 67 -32.11 28.53 11.78
CA GLU A 67 -31.84 29.68 12.63
C GLU A 67 -32.41 30.97 12.03
N GLN A 68 -32.25 31.17 10.74
CA GLN A 68 -32.80 32.32 10.03
C GLN A 68 -34.34 32.25 9.94
N GLY A 69 -34.86 31.05 9.66
CA GLY A 69 -36.30 30.84 9.55
C GLY A 69 -37.04 30.90 10.87
N GLY A 70 -36.35 30.68 11.99
CA GLY A 70 -36.90 30.74 13.32
C GLY A 70 -37.08 32.17 13.87
N GLN A 71 -36.60 33.12 13.11
CA GLN A 71 -36.74 34.51 13.46
C GLN A 71 -38.03 35.06 12.87
#